data_adaf367b2728f3b16fb3b879a306118f
#
_entry.id   adaf367b2728f3b16fb3b879a306118f
#
_cell.length_a   1.000
_cell.length_b   1.000
_cell.length_c   1.000
_cell.angle_alpha   90.00
_cell.angle_beta   90.00
_cell.angle_gamma   90.00
#
_symmetry.space_group_name_H-M   'P 1'
#
loop_
_entity.id
_entity.type
_entity.pdbx_description
1 polymer ?
#
loop_
_entity_poly.entity_id
_entity_poly.type
_entity_poly.pdbx_seq_one_letter_code
_entity_poly.pdbx_strand_id
1 'polypeptide(L)'
;MSFVPKQQPYRGRINAVTLGTGDKAIVIGGQNVLPFYTFDAEMPNAPKIGVEISDMASEWTAPALKEFYAGCATMADYAKKAETMEGADFLCLHFESADPNGANRSVEDCVADAKAVAEAVSMPIVIMGCKNIEKDGELFSKIAEALQGKNILVLSARSEDYKTVGASVALAYGQKVGAETADDINLAKQLNIMLKGLTVKPESIVMNVGTAAVGYGFEYVASTLDRIRLAALDQSDADLQMPIMSPVSPDAWSVKEATASEEDEPAWGNQEERGIAMEVSTAAANLTGGADAVIMRHPAAVATIRKFISELV
;
A
#
# COMPACT_ATOMS: atom_id res chain seq x y z
N MET A 1 -11.19 -38.96 22.22
CA MET A 1 -10.78 -37.60 22.64
C MET A 1 -10.67 -36.76 21.39
N SER A 2 -11.34 -35.61 21.33
CA SER A 2 -11.15 -34.68 20.24
C SER A 2 -9.77 -34.00 20.45
N PHE A 3 -8.97 -33.92 19.39
CA PHE A 3 -7.72 -33.14 19.40
C PHE A 3 -8.07 -31.66 19.55
N VAL A 4 -7.50 -31.02 20.56
CA VAL A 4 -7.60 -29.57 20.73
C VAL A 4 -6.20 -29.02 20.47
N PRO A 5 -5.99 -28.28 19.38
CA PRO A 5 -4.68 -27.69 19.10
C PRO A 5 -4.32 -26.68 20.19
N LYS A 6 -3.06 -26.66 20.58
CA LYS A 6 -2.54 -25.64 21.53
C LYS A 6 -2.29 -24.36 20.74
N GLN A 7 -2.99 -23.30 21.11
CA GLN A 7 -2.72 -21.97 20.57
C GLN A 7 -1.36 -21.44 21.05
N GLN A 8 -0.63 -20.78 20.15
CA GLN A 8 0.72 -20.29 20.42
C GLN A 8 0.90 -18.83 19.89
N PRO A 9 0.12 -17.88 20.44
CA PRO A 9 0.31 -16.47 20.07
C PRO A 9 1.67 -15.98 20.56
N TYR A 10 2.25 -15.04 19.82
CA TYR A 10 3.48 -14.36 20.20
C TYR A 10 3.23 -13.35 21.32
N ARG A 11 4.31 -12.96 22.03
CA ARG A 11 4.26 -11.88 23.04
C ARG A 11 4.26 -10.51 22.38
N GLY A 12 5.02 -10.36 21.29
CA GLY A 12 5.02 -9.16 20.47
C GLY A 12 3.69 -9.00 19.72
N ARG A 13 3.36 -7.77 19.37
CA ARG A 13 2.13 -7.43 18.64
C ARG A 13 2.43 -6.36 17.63
N ILE A 14 1.83 -6.46 16.45
CA ILE A 14 1.87 -5.39 15.46
C ILE A 14 0.98 -4.24 15.93
N ASN A 15 1.47 -3.01 15.82
CA ASN A 15 0.68 -1.83 16.15
C ASN A 15 -0.53 -1.73 15.23
N ALA A 16 -1.66 -1.28 15.78
CA ALA A 16 -2.85 -1.01 15.00
C ALA A 16 -2.81 0.45 14.51
N VAL A 17 -2.92 0.65 13.20
CA VAL A 17 -2.97 1.97 12.57
C VAL A 17 -4.33 2.17 11.94
N THR A 18 -5.02 3.25 12.33
CA THR A 18 -6.31 3.62 11.75
C THR A 18 -6.11 4.60 10.60
N LEU A 19 -6.75 4.34 9.46
CA LEU A 19 -6.79 5.23 8.30
C LEU A 19 -8.23 5.67 8.03
N GLY A 20 -8.40 6.90 7.58
CA GLY A 20 -9.72 7.49 7.35
C GLY A 20 -10.42 7.90 8.65
N THR A 21 -11.67 8.29 8.54
CA THR A 21 -12.50 8.82 9.63
C THR A 21 -13.93 8.29 9.54
N GLY A 22 -14.65 8.34 10.66
CA GLY A 22 -16.06 7.90 10.71
C GLY A 22 -16.25 6.40 10.48
N ASP A 23 -17.40 6.03 9.95
CA ASP A 23 -17.81 4.62 9.77
C ASP A 23 -17.04 3.89 8.66
N LYS A 24 -16.32 4.64 7.81
CA LYS A 24 -15.49 4.08 6.74
C LYS A 24 -14.02 3.95 7.12
N ALA A 25 -13.64 4.35 8.32
CA ALA A 25 -12.27 4.17 8.81
C ALA A 25 -11.91 2.68 8.82
N ILE A 26 -10.67 2.37 8.43
CA ILE A 26 -10.11 1.02 8.48
C ILE A 26 -8.98 0.94 9.49
N VAL A 27 -8.73 -0.25 9.99
CA VAL A 27 -7.57 -0.54 10.85
C VAL A 27 -6.71 -1.59 10.17
N ILE A 28 -5.39 -1.36 10.13
CA ILE A 28 -4.38 -2.31 9.67
C ILE A 28 -3.47 -2.71 10.83
N GLY A 29 -2.97 -3.93 10.83
CA GLY A 29 -2.16 -4.46 11.93
C GLY A 29 -2.99 -4.92 13.14
N GLY A 30 -2.37 -4.99 14.32
CA GLY A 30 -3.02 -5.36 15.59
C GLY A 30 -2.90 -6.83 15.95
N GLN A 31 -2.38 -7.70 15.09
CA GLN A 31 -2.22 -9.14 15.34
C GLN A 31 -0.96 -9.45 16.16
N ASN A 32 -0.97 -10.62 16.83
CA ASN A 32 0.17 -11.21 17.51
C ASN A 32 0.44 -12.65 17.06
N VAL A 33 0.11 -12.92 15.81
CA VAL A 33 0.38 -14.18 15.11
C VAL A 33 1.01 -13.88 13.75
N LEU A 34 1.63 -14.90 13.15
CA LEU A 34 2.11 -14.81 11.77
C LEU A 34 0.94 -14.64 10.80
N PRO A 35 1.18 -14.16 9.58
CA PRO A 35 0.13 -13.95 8.58
C PRO A 35 -0.72 -15.20 8.39
N PHE A 36 -2.03 -15.07 8.52
CA PHE A 36 -3.03 -16.14 8.36
C PHE A 36 -2.93 -17.32 9.34
N TYR A 37 -2.12 -17.23 10.41
CA TYR A 37 -2.04 -18.26 11.45
C TYR A 37 -3.19 -18.10 12.46
N THR A 38 -4.42 -18.06 11.96
CA THR A 38 -5.65 -17.87 12.77
C THR A 38 -5.92 -19.02 13.73
N PHE A 39 -5.26 -20.17 13.56
CA PHE A 39 -5.30 -21.28 14.51
C PHE A 39 -4.48 -21.03 15.79
N ASP A 40 -3.53 -20.08 15.77
CA ASP A 40 -2.73 -19.71 16.96
C ASP A 40 -3.36 -18.58 17.77
N ALA A 41 -3.99 -17.60 17.14
CA ALA A 41 -4.85 -16.59 17.75
C ALA A 41 -5.68 -15.87 16.67
N GLU A 42 -6.67 -15.08 17.10
CA GLU A 42 -7.47 -14.24 16.18
C GLU A 42 -6.61 -13.14 15.54
N MET A 43 -6.85 -12.89 14.28
CA MET A 43 -6.39 -11.69 13.58
C MET A 43 -7.48 -10.61 13.71
N PRO A 44 -7.30 -9.58 14.57
CA PRO A 44 -8.36 -8.62 14.86
C PRO A 44 -8.74 -7.76 13.65
N ASN A 45 -7.81 -7.61 12.72
CA ASN A 45 -8.01 -6.90 11.48
C ASN A 45 -7.50 -7.76 10.32
N ALA A 46 -8.41 -8.20 9.46
CA ALA A 46 -8.04 -8.86 8.21
C ALA A 46 -7.20 -7.91 7.34
N PRO A 47 -6.26 -8.42 6.55
CA PRO A 47 -5.49 -7.62 5.60
C PRO A 47 -6.39 -6.79 4.68
N LYS A 48 -5.94 -5.59 4.29
CA LYS A 48 -6.71 -4.62 3.53
C LYS A 48 -6.22 -4.51 2.09
N ILE A 49 -7.13 -4.18 1.19
CA ILE A 49 -6.86 -3.98 -0.23
C ILE A 49 -7.16 -2.53 -0.59
N GLY A 50 -6.14 -1.82 -1.05
CA GLY A 50 -6.27 -0.49 -1.66
C GLY A 50 -6.36 -0.59 -3.17
N VAL A 51 -7.10 0.33 -3.78
CA VAL A 51 -7.15 0.48 -5.23
C VAL A 51 -6.34 1.69 -5.66
N GLU A 52 -5.36 1.45 -6.52
CA GLU A 52 -4.54 2.51 -7.11
C GLU A 52 -5.35 3.33 -8.11
N ILE A 53 -5.29 4.63 -7.96
CA ILE A 53 -5.78 5.64 -8.90
C ILE A 53 -4.58 6.49 -9.31
N SER A 54 -4.03 6.25 -10.49
CA SER A 54 -2.97 7.08 -11.04
C SER A 54 -3.56 8.33 -11.72
N ASP A 55 -2.88 9.45 -11.59
CA ASP A 55 -3.19 10.66 -12.37
C ASP A 55 -2.82 10.52 -13.87
N MET A 56 -2.18 9.38 -14.23
CA MET A 56 -1.93 8.91 -15.60
C MET A 56 -2.80 7.69 -15.98
N ALA A 57 -3.90 7.43 -15.27
CA ALA A 57 -4.76 6.26 -15.47
C ALA A 57 -5.34 6.16 -16.90
N SER A 58 -5.43 7.27 -17.63
CA SER A 58 -5.84 7.27 -19.06
C SER A 58 -4.87 6.51 -19.97
N GLU A 59 -3.63 6.29 -19.53
CA GLU A 59 -2.60 5.56 -20.28
C GLU A 59 -2.64 4.04 -20.07
N TRP A 60 -3.44 3.56 -19.12
CA TRP A 60 -3.59 2.12 -18.88
C TRP A 60 -4.12 1.40 -20.11
N THR A 61 -3.52 0.26 -20.46
CA THR A 61 -3.79 -0.44 -21.72
C THR A 61 -4.74 -1.63 -21.58
N ALA A 62 -4.86 -2.24 -20.41
CA ALA A 62 -5.68 -3.42 -20.17
C ALA A 62 -7.16 -3.18 -20.53
N PRO A 63 -7.79 -4.00 -21.42
CA PRO A 63 -9.13 -3.75 -21.94
C PRO A 63 -10.22 -3.71 -20.87
N ALA A 64 -10.26 -4.68 -19.95
CA ALA A 64 -11.29 -4.72 -18.90
C ALA A 64 -11.11 -3.60 -17.88
N LEU A 65 -9.86 -3.16 -17.63
CA LEU A 65 -9.58 -1.99 -16.82
C LEU A 65 -10.10 -0.70 -17.47
N LYS A 66 -9.91 -0.53 -18.78
CA LYS A 66 -10.48 0.58 -19.55
C LYS A 66 -12.02 0.55 -19.57
N GLU A 67 -12.60 -0.62 -19.72
CA GLU A 67 -14.06 -0.78 -19.68
C GLU A 67 -14.60 -0.43 -18.28
N PHE A 68 -13.95 -0.87 -17.22
CA PHE A 68 -14.35 -0.54 -15.84
C PHE A 68 -14.37 0.96 -15.60
N TYR A 69 -13.37 1.69 -16.08
CA TYR A 69 -13.27 3.15 -15.93
C TYR A 69 -13.84 3.96 -17.12
N ALA A 70 -14.62 3.32 -17.98
CA ALA A 70 -15.20 4.01 -19.14
C ALA A 70 -16.04 5.24 -18.70
N GLY A 71 -15.77 6.37 -19.33
CA GLY A 71 -16.43 7.64 -19.04
C GLY A 71 -15.81 8.47 -17.90
N CYS A 72 -14.80 7.96 -17.20
CA CYS A 72 -14.04 8.74 -16.25
C CYS A 72 -13.09 9.70 -16.99
N ALA A 73 -13.06 10.97 -16.56
CA ALA A 73 -12.23 12.01 -17.14
C ALA A 73 -11.28 12.66 -16.15
N THR A 74 -11.66 12.70 -14.87
CA THR A 74 -10.88 13.31 -13.79
C THR A 74 -10.45 12.26 -12.75
N MET A 75 -9.41 12.56 -11.99
CA MET A 75 -8.99 11.68 -10.88
C MET A 75 -10.14 11.39 -9.90
N ALA A 76 -11.01 12.38 -9.67
CA ALA A 76 -12.21 12.21 -8.84
C ALA A 76 -13.24 11.24 -9.46
N ASP A 77 -13.39 11.21 -10.79
CA ASP A 77 -14.26 10.24 -11.45
C ASP A 77 -13.72 8.83 -11.31
N TYR A 78 -12.41 8.65 -11.54
CA TYR A 78 -11.73 7.36 -11.31
C TYR A 78 -11.90 6.89 -9.87
N ALA A 79 -11.71 7.80 -8.90
CA ALA A 79 -11.84 7.48 -7.48
C ALA A 79 -13.27 7.05 -7.10
N LYS A 80 -14.30 7.77 -7.56
CA LYS A 80 -15.71 7.38 -7.38
C LYS A 80 -16.00 6.01 -7.96
N LYS A 81 -15.45 5.73 -9.13
CA LYS A 81 -15.64 4.43 -9.78
C LYS A 81 -14.92 3.32 -9.01
N ALA A 82 -13.69 3.56 -8.57
CA ALA A 82 -12.91 2.62 -7.75
C ALA A 82 -13.56 2.33 -6.38
N GLU A 83 -14.22 3.32 -5.78
CA GLU A 83 -15.00 3.11 -4.54
C GLU A 83 -16.11 2.06 -4.70
N THR A 84 -16.57 1.81 -5.94
CA THR A 84 -17.55 0.76 -6.24
C THR A 84 -16.92 -0.61 -6.51
N MET A 85 -15.59 -0.72 -6.50
CA MET A 85 -14.89 -1.97 -6.78
C MET A 85 -15.07 -2.95 -5.63
N GLU A 86 -15.64 -4.12 -5.93
CA GLU A 86 -15.85 -5.16 -4.92
C GLU A 86 -14.52 -5.63 -4.33
N GLY A 87 -14.41 -5.59 -3.01
CA GLY A 87 -13.21 -6.00 -2.29
C GLY A 87 -12.25 -4.85 -1.94
N ALA A 88 -12.48 -3.62 -2.42
CA ALA A 88 -11.69 -2.46 -2.04
C ALA A 88 -11.99 -2.00 -0.60
N ASP A 89 -10.95 -1.65 0.16
CA ASP A 89 -11.07 -1.09 1.52
C ASP A 89 -10.65 0.37 1.56
N PHE A 90 -9.75 0.82 0.67
CA PHE A 90 -9.25 2.20 0.62
C PHE A 90 -8.79 2.55 -0.80
N LEU A 91 -8.55 3.82 -1.06
CA LEU A 91 -8.03 4.32 -2.34
C LEU A 91 -6.59 4.81 -2.17
N CYS A 92 -5.76 4.55 -3.16
CA CYS A 92 -4.39 5.06 -3.25
C CYS A 92 -4.26 6.02 -4.43
N LEU A 93 -4.09 7.30 -4.17
CA LEU A 93 -3.84 8.31 -5.19
C LEU A 93 -2.36 8.33 -5.51
N HIS A 94 -2.01 8.02 -6.75
CA HIS A 94 -0.65 7.93 -7.24
C HIS A 94 -0.37 9.09 -8.20
N PHE A 95 0.49 10.02 -7.81
CA PHE A 95 0.84 11.22 -8.57
C PHE A 95 2.11 10.99 -9.40
N GLU A 96 2.03 10.10 -10.38
CA GLU A 96 3.13 9.77 -11.30
C GLU A 96 3.51 10.95 -12.18
N SER A 97 2.52 11.75 -12.62
CA SER A 97 2.73 12.91 -13.49
C SER A 97 3.55 14.03 -12.85
N ALA A 98 3.71 14.01 -11.53
CA ALA A 98 4.53 14.97 -10.81
C ALA A 98 6.05 14.80 -11.06
N ASP A 99 6.50 13.66 -11.62
CA ASP A 99 7.92 13.39 -11.87
C ASP A 99 8.55 14.48 -12.75
N PRO A 100 9.61 15.17 -12.25
CA PRO A 100 10.34 16.18 -13.03
C PRO A 100 10.98 15.64 -14.32
N ASN A 101 11.23 14.33 -14.40
CA ASN A 101 11.76 13.68 -15.60
C ASN A 101 10.66 13.28 -16.58
N GLY A 102 9.39 13.35 -16.19
CA GLY A 102 8.23 13.04 -16.98
C GLY A 102 7.39 14.28 -17.30
N ALA A 103 6.11 14.26 -16.95
CA ALA A 103 5.19 15.37 -17.21
C ALA A 103 5.45 16.59 -16.33
N ASN A 104 6.16 16.45 -15.21
CA ASN A 104 6.49 17.49 -14.25
C ASN A 104 5.30 18.38 -13.87
N ARG A 105 4.16 17.75 -13.62
CA ARG A 105 2.93 18.45 -13.22
C ARG A 105 3.17 19.24 -11.94
N SER A 106 2.49 20.36 -11.79
CA SER A 106 2.66 21.24 -10.61
C SER A 106 2.12 20.58 -9.33
N VAL A 107 2.73 20.91 -8.21
CA VAL A 107 2.26 20.45 -6.88
C VAL A 107 0.85 20.96 -6.61
N GLU A 108 0.56 22.19 -7.03
CA GLU A 108 -0.75 22.85 -6.87
C GLU A 108 -1.86 22.06 -7.58
N ASP A 109 -1.61 21.60 -8.82
CA ASP A 109 -2.57 20.81 -9.58
C ASP A 109 -2.80 19.43 -8.94
N CYS A 110 -1.74 18.78 -8.47
CA CYS A 110 -1.84 17.51 -7.75
C CYS A 110 -2.63 17.65 -6.43
N VAL A 111 -2.41 18.75 -5.70
CA VAL A 111 -3.17 19.08 -4.48
C VAL A 111 -4.65 19.35 -4.80
N ALA A 112 -4.93 20.03 -5.91
CA ALA A 112 -6.32 20.27 -6.35
C ALA A 112 -7.04 18.95 -6.63
N ASP A 113 -6.39 18.00 -7.32
CA ASP A 113 -6.95 16.68 -7.56
C ASP A 113 -7.16 15.89 -6.26
N ALA A 114 -6.19 15.90 -5.34
CA ALA A 114 -6.33 15.23 -4.05
C ALA A 114 -7.54 15.78 -3.26
N LYS A 115 -7.77 17.09 -3.28
CA LYS A 115 -8.96 17.72 -2.68
C LYS A 115 -10.24 17.28 -3.36
N ALA A 116 -10.29 17.33 -4.69
CA ALA A 116 -11.47 16.92 -5.46
C ALA A 116 -11.84 15.45 -5.18
N VAL A 117 -10.85 14.58 -5.08
CA VAL A 117 -11.06 13.18 -4.69
C VAL A 117 -11.59 13.09 -3.26
N ALA A 118 -10.97 13.77 -2.29
CA ALA A 118 -11.36 13.71 -0.88
C ALA A 118 -12.76 14.28 -0.58
N GLU A 119 -13.29 15.12 -1.48
CA GLU A 119 -14.68 15.60 -1.47
C GLU A 119 -15.66 14.63 -2.15
N ALA A 120 -15.14 13.81 -3.08
CA ALA A 120 -15.94 12.96 -3.95
C ALA A 120 -16.20 11.57 -3.38
N VAL A 121 -15.33 11.07 -2.48
CA VAL A 121 -15.35 9.70 -1.95
C VAL A 121 -15.39 9.68 -0.42
N SER A 122 -15.83 8.54 0.12
CA SER A 122 -15.91 8.30 1.57
C SER A 122 -14.85 7.33 2.07
N MET A 123 -14.21 6.56 1.19
CA MET A 123 -13.14 5.62 1.54
C MET A 123 -11.89 6.35 2.08
N PRO A 124 -11.11 5.69 2.97
CA PRO A 124 -9.79 6.18 3.36
C PRO A 124 -8.87 6.40 2.17
N ILE A 125 -8.00 7.40 2.27
CA ILE A 125 -7.11 7.79 1.19
C ILE A 125 -5.65 7.56 1.62
N VAL A 126 -4.89 6.95 0.74
CA VAL A 126 -3.44 6.83 0.76
C VAL A 126 -2.88 7.65 -0.38
N ILE A 127 -1.73 8.31 -0.18
CA ILE A 127 -1.07 9.15 -1.18
C ILE A 127 0.27 8.52 -1.54
N MET A 128 0.51 8.30 -2.82
CA MET A 128 1.82 7.96 -3.38
C MET A 128 2.33 9.07 -4.29
N GLY A 129 3.62 9.35 -4.22
CA GLY A 129 4.31 10.34 -5.05
C GLY A 129 4.97 9.72 -6.28
N CYS A 130 5.79 10.54 -6.95
CA CYS A 130 6.48 10.21 -8.19
C CYS A 130 7.88 9.59 -7.98
N LYS A 131 8.28 9.27 -6.76
CA LYS A 131 9.60 8.77 -6.36
C LYS A 131 10.75 9.80 -6.49
N ASN A 132 10.47 11.06 -6.79
CA ASN A 132 11.43 12.15 -6.70
C ASN A 132 11.39 12.77 -5.30
N ILE A 133 12.48 12.70 -4.54
CA ILE A 133 12.53 13.08 -3.11
C ILE A 133 12.14 14.53 -2.88
N GLU A 134 12.66 15.46 -3.68
CA GLU A 134 12.38 16.89 -3.51
C GLU A 134 10.92 17.21 -3.84
N LYS A 135 10.44 16.68 -4.97
CA LYS A 135 9.08 16.88 -5.44
C LYS A 135 8.06 16.25 -4.49
N ASP A 136 8.32 15.02 -4.06
CA ASP A 136 7.47 14.28 -3.12
C ASP A 136 7.43 14.96 -1.75
N GLY A 137 8.54 15.48 -1.26
CA GLY A 137 8.60 16.21 0.00
C GLY A 137 7.68 17.44 0.03
N GLU A 138 7.65 18.22 -1.05
CA GLU A 138 6.74 19.35 -1.21
C GLU A 138 5.28 18.90 -1.38
N LEU A 139 5.04 17.94 -2.29
CA LEU A 139 3.73 17.38 -2.60
C LEU A 139 3.06 16.82 -1.34
N PHE A 140 3.75 15.99 -0.60
CA PHE A 140 3.23 15.33 0.60
C PHE A 140 2.87 16.32 1.69
N SER A 141 3.73 17.35 1.89
CA SER A 141 3.46 18.42 2.86
C SER A 141 2.19 19.20 2.50
N LYS A 142 2.03 19.57 1.24
CA LYS A 142 0.88 20.34 0.75
C LYS A 142 -0.42 19.52 0.75
N ILE A 143 -0.37 18.24 0.38
CA ILE A 143 -1.54 17.36 0.44
C ILE A 143 -1.93 17.09 1.90
N ALA A 144 -0.96 16.86 2.80
CA ALA A 144 -1.24 16.65 4.22
C ALA A 144 -1.92 17.87 4.87
N GLU A 145 -1.49 19.08 4.50
CA GLU A 145 -2.14 20.35 4.87
C GLU A 145 -3.57 20.42 4.33
N ALA A 146 -3.73 20.17 3.03
CA ALA A 146 -4.99 20.32 2.32
C ALA A 146 -6.07 19.33 2.78
N LEU A 147 -5.66 18.14 3.22
CA LEU A 147 -6.52 17.06 3.68
C LEU A 147 -6.51 16.90 5.21
N GLN A 148 -6.15 17.97 5.94
CA GLN A 148 -6.14 17.92 7.41
C GLN A 148 -7.49 17.45 7.96
N GLY A 149 -7.44 16.54 8.95
CA GLY A 149 -8.63 15.92 9.56
C GLY A 149 -9.18 14.70 8.81
N LYS A 150 -8.68 14.37 7.61
CA LYS A 150 -9.10 13.17 6.86
C LYS A 150 -8.39 11.89 7.30
N ASN A 151 -7.32 12.00 8.13
CA ASN A 151 -6.51 10.87 8.63
C ASN A 151 -5.99 9.99 7.48
N ILE A 152 -5.36 10.64 6.49
CA ILE A 152 -4.75 9.98 5.34
C ILE A 152 -3.41 9.32 5.72
N LEU A 153 -2.93 8.42 4.87
CA LEU A 153 -1.55 7.91 4.91
C LEU A 153 -0.79 8.46 3.70
N VAL A 154 0.41 8.96 3.93
CA VAL A 154 1.34 9.35 2.87
C VAL A 154 2.43 8.28 2.74
N LEU A 155 2.57 7.68 1.57
CA LEU A 155 3.60 6.72 1.20
C LEU A 155 4.59 7.37 0.22
N SER A 156 5.84 7.69 0.60
CA SER A 156 6.40 7.42 1.93
C SER A 156 7.53 8.41 2.22
N ALA A 157 7.89 8.55 3.48
CA ALA A 157 9.16 9.16 3.87
C ALA A 157 10.31 8.17 3.68
N ARG A 158 11.48 8.65 3.26
CA ARG A 158 12.73 7.91 3.11
C ARG A 158 13.80 8.44 4.06
N SER A 159 14.94 7.76 4.13
CA SER A 159 16.06 8.18 4.99
C SER A 159 16.56 9.60 4.70
N GLU A 160 16.43 10.05 3.46
CA GLU A 160 16.89 11.36 2.98
C GLU A 160 15.96 12.51 3.38
N ASP A 161 14.64 12.24 3.43
CA ASP A 161 13.60 13.26 3.62
C ASP A 161 12.73 13.06 4.88
N TYR A 162 13.00 12.04 5.70
CA TYR A 162 12.17 11.69 6.86
C TYR A 162 11.89 12.85 7.81
N LYS A 163 12.82 13.82 7.92
CA LYS A 163 12.64 15.00 8.75
C LYS A 163 11.55 15.89 8.18
N THR A 164 11.63 16.17 6.88
CA THR A 164 10.67 17.03 6.19
C THR A 164 9.29 16.38 6.16
N VAL A 165 9.21 15.15 5.66
CA VAL A 165 7.94 14.42 5.51
C VAL A 165 7.36 14.04 6.88
N GLY A 166 8.18 13.50 7.80
CA GLY A 166 7.73 13.12 9.15
C GLY A 166 7.24 14.34 9.96
N ALA A 167 7.93 15.47 9.88
CA ALA A 167 7.53 16.68 10.59
C ALA A 167 6.26 17.30 9.98
N SER A 168 6.19 17.49 8.66
CA SER A 168 5.04 18.10 8.01
C SER A 168 3.81 17.19 8.05
N VAL A 169 3.94 15.93 7.65
CA VAL A 169 2.80 15.01 7.51
C VAL A 169 2.26 14.59 8.88
N ALA A 170 3.15 14.04 9.74
CA ALA A 170 2.70 13.44 11.00
C ALA A 170 2.59 14.44 12.16
N LEU A 171 3.55 15.34 12.33
CA LEU A 171 3.55 16.24 13.49
C LEU A 171 2.71 17.48 13.25
N ALA A 172 2.85 18.16 12.11
CA ALA A 172 2.12 19.39 11.84
C ALA A 172 0.64 19.14 11.53
N TYR A 173 0.34 18.14 10.70
CA TYR A 173 -1.02 17.91 10.19
C TYR A 173 -1.69 16.65 10.75
N GLY A 174 -1.01 15.87 11.60
CA GLY A 174 -1.58 14.71 12.30
C GLY A 174 -1.98 13.54 11.40
N GLN A 175 -1.39 13.45 10.21
CA GLN A 175 -1.62 12.37 9.25
C GLN A 175 -0.74 11.15 9.57
N LYS A 176 -0.95 10.04 8.84
CA LYS A 176 -0.08 8.87 8.93
C LYS A 176 1.05 8.98 7.91
N VAL A 177 2.22 8.43 8.26
CA VAL A 177 3.41 8.46 7.41
C VAL A 177 3.92 7.07 7.14
N GLY A 178 4.22 6.78 5.87
CA GLY A 178 4.92 5.60 5.44
C GLY A 178 6.43 5.73 5.70
N ALA A 179 7.07 4.64 6.09
CA ALA A 179 8.52 4.53 6.21
C ALA A 179 9.02 3.61 5.08
N GLU A 180 9.59 4.21 4.01
CA GLU A 180 10.00 3.48 2.81
C GLU A 180 11.48 3.13 2.84
N THR A 181 11.75 1.84 2.64
CA THR A 181 13.11 1.32 2.45
C THR A 181 13.10 0.28 1.33
N ALA A 182 14.26 0.05 0.71
CA ALA A 182 14.45 -1.13 -0.11
C ALA A 182 14.70 -2.33 0.81
N ASP A 183 14.30 -3.50 0.41
CA ASP A 183 14.40 -4.86 0.97
C ASP A 183 15.46 -5.11 2.08
N ASP A 184 15.55 -4.23 3.08
CA ASP A 184 16.53 -4.29 4.17
C ASP A 184 15.86 -4.01 5.53
N ILE A 185 15.83 -5.03 6.39
CA ILE A 185 15.28 -4.96 7.74
C ILE A 185 16.01 -3.94 8.64
N ASN A 186 17.33 -3.75 8.46
CA ASN A 186 18.10 -2.82 9.29
C ASN A 186 17.76 -1.37 8.92
N LEU A 187 17.62 -1.08 7.62
CA LEU A 187 17.17 0.22 7.15
C LEU A 187 15.73 0.50 7.60
N ALA A 188 14.83 -0.49 7.50
CA ALA A 188 13.46 -0.36 7.99
C ALA A 188 13.41 -0.02 9.49
N LYS A 189 14.17 -0.76 10.30
CA LYS A 189 14.30 -0.47 11.74
C LYS A 189 14.88 0.91 12.00
N GLN A 190 15.96 1.27 11.29
CA GLN A 190 16.62 2.57 11.44
C GLN A 190 15.65 3.72 11.12
N LEU A 191 14.90 3.64 10.02
CA LEU A 191 13.96 4.68 9.63
C LEU A 191 12.81 4.84 10.65
N ASN A 192 12.30 3.73 11.18
CA ASN A 192 11.31 3.78 12.26
C ASN A 192 11.86 4.45 13.52
N ILE A 193 13.12 4.15 13.90
CA ILE A 193 13.81 4.82 15.03
C ILE A 193 13.95 6.32 14.74
N MET A 194 14.31 6.70 13.53
CA MET A 194 14.47 8.11 13.13
C MET A 194 13.14 8.87 13.20
N LEU A 195 12.04 8.31 12.68
CA LEU A 195 10.71 8.90 12.77
C LEU A 195 10.22 9.00 14.25
N LYS A 196 10.43 7.97 15.05
CA LYS A 196 10.14 8.01 16.47
C LYS A 196 11.00 9.05 17.21
N GLY A 197 12.25 9.23 16.80
CA GLY A 197 13.14 10.28 17.29
C GLY A 197 12.62 11.71 17.02
N LEU A 198 11.81 11.90 15.98
CA LEU A 198 11.05 13.14 15.76
C LEU A 198 9.77 13.22 16.60
N THR A 199 9.52 12.27 17.49
CA THR A 199 8.28 12.14 18.26
C THR A 199 7.04 11.70 17.47
N VAL A 200 7.20 11.17 16.26
CA VAL A 200 6.10 10.52 15.55
C VAL A 200 5.69 9.26 16.31
N LYS A 201 4.40 9.13 16.57
CA LYS A 201 3.87 7.99 17.35
C LYS A 201 3.93 6.71 16.51
N PRO A 202 4.24 5.55 17.12
CA PRO A 202 4.24 4.26 16.40
C PRO A 202 2.93 3.96 15.65
N GLU A 203 1.78 4.37 16.23
CA GLU A 203 0.44 4.22 15.63
C GLU A 203 0.18 5.20 14.47
N SER A 204 1.18 5.98 14.10
CA SER A 204 1.16 6.87 12.92
C SER A 204 2.17 6.47 11.86
N ILE A 205 2.87 5.35 12.04
CA ILE A 205 3.89 4.85 11.10
C ILE A 205 3.40 3.55 10.47
N VAL A 206 3.50 3.47 9.14
CA VAL A 206 3.28 2.26 8.34
C VAL A 206 4.56 1.98 7.55
N MET A 207 5.08 0.76 7.60
CA MET A 207 6.27 0.41 6.81
C MET A 207 5.90 0.15 5.35
N ASN A 208 6.73 0.66 4.44
CA ASN A 208 6.80 0.25 3.04
C ASN A 208 8.23 -0.27 2.80
N VAL A 209 8.41 -1.59 2.86
CA VAL A 209 9.73 -2.22 2.78
C VAL A 209 10.13 -2.55 1.36
N GLY A 210 9.48 -1.92 0.39
CA GLY A 210 9.60 -2.25 -1.01
C GLY A 210 8.67 -3.41 -1.39
N THR A 211 8.55 -3.61 -2.69
CA THR A 211 7.98 -4.81 -3.29
C THR A 211 8.67 -5.06 -4.63
N ALA A 212 8.52 -6.25 -5.16
CA ALA A 212 8.96 -6.62 -6.51
C ALA A 212 7.93 -7.60 -7.08
N ALA A 213 7.71 -7.56 -8.38
CA ALA A 213 6.88 -8.58 -9.01
C ALA A 213 7.49 -9.97 -8.80
N VAL A 214 6.64 -10.97 -8.61
CA VAL A 214 7.08 -12.37 -8.48
C VAL A 214 7.92 -12.75 -9.71
N GLY A 215 9.10 -13.34 -9.49
CA GLY A 215 10.07 -13.64 -10.54
C GLY A 215 11.12 -12.53 -10.79
N TYR A 216 10.97 -11.37 -10.18
CA TYR A 216 11.84 -10.20 -10.35
C TYR A 216 12.56 -9.80 -9.05
N GLY A 217 13.05 -10.78 -8.31
CA GLY A 217 13.77 -10.56 -7.05
C GLY A 217 12.85 -10.58 -5.81
N PHE A 218 11.61 -11.05 -5.94
CA PHE A 218 10.65 -11.12 -4.84
C PHE A 218 11.17 -11.93 -3.63
N GLU A 219 12.10 -12.86 -3.82
CA GLU A 219 12.75 -13.62 -2.74
C GLU A 219 13.43 -12.72 -1.70
N TYR A 220 13.95 -11.55 -2.10
CA TYR A 220 14.53 -10.58 -1.17
C TYR A 220 13.43 -9.89 -0.34
N VAL A 221 12.32 -9.51 -1.00
CA VAL A 221 11.12 -8.96 -0.33
C VAL A 221 10.58 -9.96 0.67
N ALA A 222 10.35 -11.22 0.26
CA ALA A 222 9.83 -12.28 1.11
C ALA A 222 10.73 -12.48 2.35
N SER A 223 12.05 -12.58 2.15
CA SER A 223 13.01 -12.72 3.25
C SER A 223 12.94 -11.53 4.22
N THR A 224 12.78 -10.32 3.70
CA THR A 224 12.69 -9.10 4.53
C THR A 224 11.40 -9.07 5.34
N LEU A 225 10.26 -9.39 4.71
CA LEU A 225 8.96 -9.48 5.37
C LEU A 225 8.98 -10.50 6.52
N ASP A 226 9.44 -11.73 6.26
CA ASP A 226 9.54 -12.80 7.27
C ASP A 226 10.41 -12.39 8.46
N ARG A 227 11.58 -11.81 8.19
CA ARG A 227 12.51 -11.36 9.23
C ARG A 227 11.93 -10.24 10.07
N ILE A 228 11.23 -9.29 9.46
CA ILE A 228 10.54 -8.20 10.18
C ILE A 228 9.46 -8.79 11.08
N ARG A 229 8.62 -9.70 10.56
CA ARG A 229 7.55 -10.32 11.34
C ARG A 229 8.08 -11.14 12.53
N LEU A 230 9.13 -11.92 12.33
CA LEU A 230 9.76 -12.67 13.41
C LEU A 230 10.41 -11.75 14.45
N ALA A 231 11.10 -10.70 14.03
CA ALA A 231 11.66 -9.72 14.96
C ALA A 231 10.57 -8.99 15.76
N ALA A 232 9.49 -8.57 15.09
CA ALA A 232 8.38 -7.86 15.72
C ALA A 232 7.61 -8.73 16.72
N LEU A 233 7.33 -9.98 16.37
CA LEU A 233 6.43 -10.87 17.13
C LEU A 233 7.20 -11.73 18.12
N ASP A 234 8.23 -12.47 17.70
CA ASP A 234 8.97 -13.41 18.53
C ASP A 234 9.96 -12.69 19.45
N GLN A 235 10.75 -11.77 18.88
CA GLN A 235 11.74 -10.99 19.64
C GLN A 235 11.13 -9.75 20.33
N SER A 236 9.85 -9.45 20.04
CA SER A 236 9.15 -8.26 20.58
C SER A 236 9.88 -6.94 20.27
N ASP A 237 10.51 -6.83 19.09
CA ASP A 237 11.24 -5.63 18.68
C ASP A 237 10.27 -4.49 18.35
N ALA A 238 10.11 -3.55 19.30
CA ALA A 238 9.18 -2.44 19.21
C ALA A 238 9.47 -1.46 18.05
N ASP A 239 10.67 -1.50 17.46
CA ASP A 239 11.02 -0.68 16.32
C ASP A 239 10.59 -1.31 14.97
N LEU A 240 10.13 -2.57 14.98
CA LEU A 240 9.63 -3.30 13.82
C LEU A 240 8.15 -3.72 13.96
N GLN A 241 7.45 -3.29 15.01
CA GLN A 241 6.04 -3.61 15.25
C GLN A 241 5.05 -2.73 14.45
N MET A 242 5.49 -1.98 13.47
CA MET A 242 4.61 -1.22 12.58
C MET A 242 3.96 -2.15 11.55
N PRO A 243 2.71 -1.89 11.13
CA PRO A 243 2.10 -2.61 10.02
C PRO A 243 2.83 -2.32 8.70
N ILE A 244 2.72 -3.25 7.75
CA ILE A 244 3.35 -3.14 6.43
C ILE A 244 2.27 -2.96 5.36
N MET A 245 2.48 -2.00 4.47
CA MET A 245 1.67 -1.80 3.26
C MET A 245 2.55 -1.92 2.03
N SER A 246 2.19 -2.81 1.11
CA SER A 246 2.95 -3.10 -0.11
C SER A 246 2.22 -2.55 -1.34
N PRO A 247 2.79 -1.57 -2.07
CA PRO A 247 2.24 -1.07 -3.33
C PRO A 247 2.57 -2.05 -4.48
N VAL A 248 1.72 -3.04 -4.68
CA VAL A 248 1.93 -4.16 -5.62
C VAL A 248 1.75 -3.76 -7.08
N SER A 249 0.72 -2.97 -7.38
CA SER A 249 0.31 -2.69 -8.76
C SER A 249 1.39 -2.02 -9.62
N PRO A 250 2.16 -1.02 -9.15
CA PRO A 250 3.17 -0.40 -10.01
C PRO A 250 4.23 -1.38 -10.50
N ASP A 251 4.67 -2.30 -9.63
CA ASP A 251 5.68 -3.28 -10.00
C ASP A 251 5.09 -4.42 -10.84
N ALA A 252 3.92 -4.95 -10.49
CA ALA A 252 3.28 -6.06 -11.20
C ALA A 252 2.90 -5.69 -12.64
N TRP A 253 2.49 -4.45 -12.89
CA TRP A 253 2.10 -3.97 -14.23
C TRP A 253 3.25 -3.36 -15.03
N SER A 254 4.48 -3.31 -14.49
CA SER A 254 5.67 -2.82 -15.19
C SER A 254 6.50 -3.91 -15.84
N VAL A 255 6.32 -5.17 -15.46
CA VAL A 255 7.15 -6.29 -15.93
C VAL A 255 6.76 -6.75 -17.33
N LYS A 256 7.67 -7.45 -18.00
CA LYS A 256 7.51 -7.89 -19.38
C LYS A 256 6.25 -8.78 -19.58
N GLU A 257 5.95 -9.63 -18.62
CA GLU A 257 4.78 -10.50 -18.66
C GLU A 257 3.46 -9.72 -18.74
N ALA A 258 3.38 -8.55 -18.09
CA ALA A 258 2.20 -7.70 -18.12
C ALA A 258 2.19 -6.71 -19.31
N THR A 259 3.36 -6.38 -19.87
CA THR A 259 3.47 -5.30 -20.88
C THR A 259 3.70 -5.79 -22.30
N ALA A 260 4.29 -6.97 -22.52
CA ALA A 260 4.53 -7.50 -23.84
C ALA A 260 3.22 -7.86 -24.55
N SER A 261 3.08 -7.43 -25.81
CA SER A 261 1.90 -7.72 -26.61
C SER A 261 1.77 -9.22 -26.94
N GLU A 262 0.57 -9.65 -27.32
CA GLU A 262 0.34 -11.01 -27.80
C GLU A 262 1.01 -11.27 -29.17
N GLU A 263 1.29 -10.20 -29.95
CA GLU A 263 2.02 -10.30 -31.21
C GLU A 263 3.50 -10.56 -30.98
N ASP A 264 4.09 -9.93 -29.94
CA ASP A 264 5.51 -10.09 -29.60
C ASP A 264 5.77 -11.44 -28.90
N GLU A 265 4.85 -11.89 -28.05
CA GLU A 265 5.00 -13.11 -27.24
C GLU A 265 3.76 -14.02 -27.36
N PRO A 266 3.46 -14.56 -28.57
CA PRO A 266 2.22 -15.31 -28.80
C PRO A 266 2.10 -16.61 -27.97
N ALA A 267 3.22 -17.17 -27.52
CA ALA A 267 3.23 -18.35 -26.65
C ALA A 267 2.78 -18.07 -25.22
N TRP A 268 2.73 -16.81 -24.81
CA TRP A 268 2.40 -16.41 -23.44
C TRP A 268 0.89 -16.21 -23.19
N GLY A 269 0.08 -16.25 -24.26
CA GLY A 269 -1.36 -16.06 -24.17
C GLY A 269 -1.77 -14.61 -23.95
N ASN A 270 -2.96 -14.40 -23.42
CA ASN A 270 -3.57 -13.07 -23.30
C ASN A 270 -2.79 -12.15 -22.35
N GLN A 271 -2.49 -10.93 -22.81
CA GLN A 271 -1.68 -9.96 -22.06
C GLN A 271 -2.33 -9.52 -20.75
N GLU A 272 -3.63 -9.22 -20.76
CA GLU A 272 -4.35 -8.78 -19.57
C GLU A 272 -4.43 -9.89 -18.51
N GLU A 273 -4.67 -11.15 -18.94
CA GLU A 273 -4.67 -12.31 -18.02
C GLU A 273 -3.31 -12.50 -17.35
N ARG A 274 -2.21 -12.29 -18.08
CA ARG A 274 -0.85 -12.33 -17.52
C ARG A 274 -0.65 -11.23 -16.49
N GLY A 275 -1.06 -10.00 -16.80
CA GLY A 275 -0.99 -8.87 -15.86
C GLY A 275 -1.79 -9.12 -14.58
N ILE A 276 -3.01 -9.64 -14.70
CA ILE A 276 -3.84 -10.06 -13.55
C ILE A 276 -3.12 -11.14 -12.74
N ALA A 277 -2.56 -12.17 -13.39
CA ALA A 277 -1.85 -13.24 -12.72
C ALA A 277 -0.61 -12.73 -11.98
N MET A 278 0.16 -11.81 -12.56
CA MET A 278 1.29 -11.17 -11.90
C MET A 278 0.87 -10.37 -10.67
N GLU A 279 -0.19 -9.58 -10.78
CA GLU A 279 -0.70 -8.78 -9.67
C GLU A 279 -1.23 -9.67 -8.53
N VAL A 280 -2.02 -10.70 -8.84
CA VAL A 280 -2.55 -11.65 -7.86
C VAL A 280 -1.42 -12.41 -7.16
N SER A 281 -0.47 -12.96 -7.93
CA SER A 281 0.64 -13.72 -7.36
C SER A 281 1.52 -12.87 -6.45
N THR A 282 1.82 -11.65 -6.87
CA THR A 282 2.62 -10.70 -6.10
C THR A 282 1.90 -10.25 -4.83
N ALA A 283 0.60 -9.95 -4.92
CA ALA A 283 -0.21 -9.57 -3.76
C ALA A 283 -0.34 -10.72 -2.75
N ALA A 284 -0.65 -11.94 -3.21
CA ALA A 284 -0.73 -13.11 -2.34
C ALA A 284 0.60 -13.40 -1.63
N ALA A 285 1.72 -13.29 -2.35
CA ALA A 285 3.05 -13.49 -1.78
C ALA A 285 3.41 -12.42 -0.74
N ASN A 286 3.10 -11.14 -0.97
CA ASN A 286 3.27 -10.08 0.02
C ASN A 286 2.43 -10.32 1.27
N LEU A 287 1.15 -10.66 1.11
CA LEU A 287 0.24 -10.91 2.23
C LEU A 287 0.69 -12.11 3.08
N THR A 288 1.10 -13.20 2.44
CA THR A 288 1.61 -14.39 3.16
C THR A 288 2.96 -14.15 3.80
N GLY A 289 3.79 -13.28 3.23
CA GLY A 289 5.07 -12.83 3.82
C GLY A 289 4.91 -11.88 4.99
N GLY A 290 3.78 -11.18 5.12
CA GLY A 290 3.55 -10.31 6.27
C GLY A 290 2.99 -8.93 6.01
N ALA A 291 2.65 -8.57 4.76
CA ALA A 291 1.96 -7.32 4.52
C ALA A 291 0.56 -7.32 5.17
N ASP A 292 0.21 -6.21 5.82
CA ASP A 292 -1.12 -5.99 6.42
C ASP A 292 -2.08 -5.32 5.43
N ALA A 293 -1.52 -4.74 4.37
CA ALA A 293 -2.29 -4.16 3.28
C ALA A 293 -1.49 -4.23 1.97
N VAL A 294 -2.21 -4.35 0.86
CA VAL A 294 -1.66 -4.29 -0.50
C VAL A 294 -2.40 -3.24 -1.31
N ILE A 295 -1.69 -2.59 -2.24
CA ILE A 295 -2.28 -1.67 -3.20
C ILE A 295 -2.28 -2.36 -4.56
N MET A 296 -3.46 -2.46 -5.15
CA MET A 296 -3.74 -3.19 -6.38
C MET A 296 -4.47 -2.28 -7.38
N ARG A 297 -4.59 -2.72 -8.62
CA ARG A 297 -5.17 -1.91 -9.70
C ARG A 297 -6.35 -2.58 -10.38
N HIS A 298 -6.22 -3.84 -10.77
CA HIS A 298 -7.17 -4.52 -11.65
C HIS A 298 -8.36 -5.11 -10.87
N PRO A 299 -9.65 -4.84 -11.28
CA PRO A 299 -10.83 -5.33 -10.56
C PRO A 299 -10.86 -6.85 -10.34
N ALA A 300 -10.48 -7.64 -11.36
CA ALA A 300 -10.43 -9.09 -11.23
C ALA A 300 -9.35 -9.56 -10.25
N ALA A 301 -8.20 -8.88 -10.19
CA ALA A 301 -7.15 -9.17 -9.23
C ALA A 301 -7.59 -8.82 -7.80
N VAL A 302 -8.21 -7.66 -7.60
CA VAL A 302 -8.78 -7.22 -6.31
C VAL A 302 -9.80 -8.23 -5.80
N ALA A 303 -10.77 -8.64 -6.64
CA ALA A 303 -11.78 -9.63 -6.27
C ALA A 303 -11.16 -11.00 -5.90
N THR A 304 -10.12 -11.42 -6.64
CA THR A 304 -9.41 -12.68 -6.37
C THR A 304 -8.68 -12.63 -5.03
N ILE A 305 -7.97 -11.55 -4.73
CA ILE A 305 -7.26 -11.38 -3.45
C ILE A 305 -8.25 -11.18 -2.30
N ARG A 306 -9.39 -10.52 -2.51
CA ARG A 306 -10.44 -10.44 -1.48
C ARG A 306 -10.95 -11.84 -1.10
N LYS A 307 -11.21 -12.68 -2.09
CA LYS A 307 -11.60 -14.07 -1.86
C LYS A 307 -10.51 -14.84 -1.10
N PHE A 308 -9.25 -14.72 -1.54
CA PHE A 308 -8.10 -15.33 -0.87
C PHE A 308 -8.03 -14.96 0.61
N ILE A 309 -8.15 -13.65 0.95
CA ILE A 309 -8.15 -13.20 2.34
C ILE A 309 -9.34 -13.80 3.11
N SER A 310 -10.55 -13.76 2.53
CA SER A 310 -11.77 -14.22 3.22
C SER A 310 -11.81 -15.74 3.50
N GLU A 311 -11.02 -16.52 2.77
CA GLU A 311 -10.92 -17.98 3.00
C GLU A 311 -9.88 -18.33 4.07
N LEU A 312 -8.99 -17.42 4.44
CA LEU A 312 -7.88 -17.64 5.35
C LEU A 312 -8.04 -16.95 6.73
N VAL A 313 -9.00 -16.02 6.87
CA VAL A 313 -9.23 -15.25 8.11
C VAL A 313 -10.60 -15.51 8.69
#